data_136b5a774d375acc1af78dae571c9df4
#
_entry.id   136b5a774d375acc1af78dae571c9df4
#
_cell.length_a   1.000
_cell.length_b   1.000
_cell.length_c   1.000
_cell.angle_alpha   90.00
_cell.angle_beta   90.00
_cell.angle_gamma   90.00
#
_symmetry.space_group_name_H-M   'P 1'
#
loop_
_entity.id
_entity.type
_entity.pdbx_description
1 polymer ?
#
loop_
_entity_poly.entity_id
_entity_poly.type
_entity_poly.pdbx_seq_one_letter_code
_entity_poly.pdbx_strand_id
1 'polypeptide(L)'
;MQLQPVDTVPSIDAGHFRKQYYEAKRPLVIKDLAKSWPAYQRWNWDYFKKAVGNQEVGVYNNVKSDAYTPINKADGYMKFGEYLDLIQQGPAELRIFLFNIFQHAPQLTKDFTWPDDLLKGFVKRFPMLFTGGAGSITHMHFDIDLSHILHTQFAGRKRVLLFPYEEQHKLYRKPFEVLSFVNFANYADPGKTKLDILKFPAVENAQGYEVILDHGDTLFMPAGYWHHMEYIDSGFAMSLRALQRSVSGKLQGAWNLFGMRNIDTLMKKTFPEWWYETKREKAFEAAARR
;
A
#
# COMPACT_ATOMS: atom_id res chain seq x y z
N MET A 1 1.22 -12.44 16.13
CA MET A 1 0.11 -12.02 15.24
C MET A 1 -0.76 -13.19 14.89
N GLN A 2 -2.07 -12.96 14.78
CA GLN A 2 -3.06 -13.94 14.34
C GLN A 2 -3.52 -13.52 12.95
N LEU A 3 -2.99 -14.16 11.90
CA LEU A 3 -3.30 -13.86 10.51
C LEU A 3 -4.26 -14.93 9.96
N GLN A 4 -5.32 -14.46 9.33
CA GLN A 4 -6.29 -15.30 8.61
C GLN A 4 -6.07 -15.12 7.10
N PRO A 5 -6.36 -16.12 6.27
CA PRO A 5 -6.37 -15.91 4.82
C PRO A 5 -7.45 -14.90 4.44
N VAL A 6 -7.18 -14.10 3.39
CA VAL A 6 -8.20 -13.23 2.78
C VAL A 6 -9.19 -14.12 2.01
N ASP A 7 -10.50 -13.86 2.16
CA ASP A 7 -11.51 -14.51 1.34
C ASP A 7 -11.20 -14.32 -0.15
N THR A 8 -11.36 -15.39 -0.90
CA THR A 8 -11.06 -15.37 -2.35
C THR A 8 -12.23 -15.96 -3.13
N VAL A 9 -12.69 -15.22 -4.15
CA VAL A 9 -13.79 -15.64 -5.01
C VAL A 9 -13.39 -15.46 -6.49
N PRO A 10 -13.93 -16.26 -7.42
CA PRO A 10 -13.74 -16.03 -8.84
C PRO A 10 -14.35 -14.68 -9.28
N SER A 11 -15.60 -14.47 -8.94
CA SER A 11 -16.38 -13.25 -9.22
C SER A 11 -17.39 -12.99 -8.12
N ILE A 12 -17.94 -11.79 -8.07
CA ILE A 12 -18.94 -11.41 -7.06
C ILE A 12 -19.91 -10.38 -7.65
N ASP A 13 -21.18 -10.50 -7.35
CA ASP A 13 -22.15 -9.46 -7.67
C ASP A 13 -22.08 -8.28 -6.72
N ALA A 14 -22.53 -7.10 -7.19
CA ALA A 14 -22.40 -5.85 -6.45
C ALA A 14 -23.18 -5.84 -5.12
N GLY A 15 -24.31 -6.54 -5.05
CA GLY A 15 -25.12 -6.62 -3.82
C GLY A 15 -24.42 -7.42 -2.72
N HIS A 16 -23.89 -8.58 -3.07
CA HIS A 16 -23.13 -9.43 -2.17
C HIS A 16 -21.83 -8.74 -1.72
N PHE A 17 -21.07 -8.18 -2.68
CA PHE A 17 -19.86 -7.41 -2.37
C PHE A 17 -20.16 -6.29 -1.38
N ARG A 18 -21.20 -5.49 -1.65
CA ARG A 18 -21.56 -4.38 -0.78
C ARG A 18 -21.84 -4.83 0.65
N LYS A 19 -22.68 -5.85 0.83
CA LYS A 19 -23.15 -6.31 2.15
C LYS A 19 -22.04 -7.02 2.93
N GLN A 20 -21.30 -7.93 2.28
CA GLN A 20 -20.37 -8.85 2.97
C GLN A 20 -18.96 -8.30 3.11
N TYR A 21 -18.56 -7.35 2.26
CA TYR A 21 -17.17 -6.85 2.23
C TYR A 21 -17.06 -5.34 2.42
N TYR A 22 -17.83 -4.57 1.64
CA TYR A 22 -17.76 -3.11 1.74
C TYR A 22 -18.30 -2.58 3.08
N GLU A 23 -19.55 -2.94 3.43
CA GLU A 23 -20.19 -2.49 4.68
C GLU A 23 -19.57 -3.19 5.92
N ALA A 24 -19.25 -4.47 5.79
CA ALA A 24 -18.57 -5.25 6.83
C ALA A 24 -17.07 -4.89 6.99
N LYS A 25 -16.53 -4.04 6.12
CA LYS A 25 -15.09 -3.67 6.08
C LYS A 25 -14.18 -4.90 6.09
N ARG A 26 -14.46 -5.89 5.26
CA ARG A 26 -13.63 -7.09 5.13
C ARG A 26 -12.86 -7.07 3.82
N PRO A 27 -11.56 -7.44 3.79
CA PRO A 27 -10.81 -7.57 2.55
C PRO A 27 -11.31 -8.76 1.72
N LEU A 28 -11.11 -8.70 0.40
CA LEU A 28 -11.53 -9.72 -0.55
C LEU A 28 -10.58 -9.78 -1.73
N VAL A 29 -10.24 -10.97 -2.20
CA VAL A 29 -9.60 -11.18 -3.52
C VAL A 29 -10.65 -11.61 -4.53
N ILE A 30 -10.68 -10.91 -5.67
CA ILE A 30 -11.53 -11.25 -6.82
C ILE A 30 -10.61 -11.67 -7.98
N LYS A 31 -10.66 -12.95 -8.37
CA LYS A 31 -9.74 -13.55 -9.35
C LYS A 31 -9.99 -13.09 -10.79
N ASP A 32 -11.25 -12.90 -11.15
CA ASP A 32 -11.64 -12.73 -12.56
C ASP A 32 -11.95 -11.26 -12.94
N LEU A 33 -11.84 -10.32 -11.98
CA LEU A 33 -12.22 -8.92 -12.22
C LEU A 33 -11.43 -8.30 -13.39
N ALA A 34 -10.13 -8.57 -13.45
CA ALA A 34 -9.26 -8.00 -14.46
C ALA A 34 -9.15 -8.83 -15.74
N LYS A 35 -9.69 -10.05 -15.78
CA LYS A 35 -9.53 -10.95 -16.95
C LYS A 35 -10.09 -10.38 -18.25
N SER A 36 -11.14 -9.57 -18.18
CA SER A 36 -11.74 -8.92 -19.35
C SER A 36 -11.01 -7.65 -19.80
N TRP A 37 -10.05 -7.17 -19.01
CA TRP A 37 -9.32 -5.95 -19.35
C TRP A 37 -8.21 -6.23 -20.36
N PRO A 38 -8.03 -5.39 -21.38
CA PRO A 38 -6.86 -5.48 -22.27
C PRO A 38 -5.54 -5.52 -21.50
N ALA A 39 -5.45 -4.80 -20.37
CA ALA A 39 -4.30 -4.79 -19.47
C ALA A 39 -3.85 -6.19 -19.05
N TYR A 40 -4.79 -7.11 -18.82
CA TYR A 40 -4.51 -8.46 -18.35
C TYR A 40 -3.50 -9.21 -19.25
N GLN A 41 -3.56 -9.02 -20.56
CA GLN A 41 -2.64 -9.66 -21.52
C GLN A 41 -1.57 -8.70 -22.04
N ARG A 42 -1.87 -7.41 -22.16
CA ARG A 42 -0.99 -6.43 -22.81
C ARG A 42 0.09 -5.91 -21.91
N TRP A 43 -0.22 -5.73 -20.62
CA TRP A 43 0.71 -5.09 -19.71
C TRP A 43 1.84 -6.05 -19.37
N ASN A 44 3.02 -5.71 -19.87
CA ASN A 44 4.28 -6.39 -19.62
C ASN A 44 5.42 -5.36 -19.61
N TRP A 45 6.61 -5.79 -19.29
CA TRP A 45 7.78 -4.95 -19.14
C TRP A 45 8.08 -4.15 -20.41
N ASP A 46 8.08 -4.80 -21.58
CA ASP A 46 8.37 -4.17 -22.88
C ASP A 46 7.30 -3.13 -23.24
N TYR A 47 6.04 -3.42 -22.96
CA TYR A 47 4.94 -2.50 -23.20
C TYR A 47 5.11 -1.18 -22.42
N PHE A 48 5.44 -1.26 -21.12
CA PHE A 48 5.68 -0.08 -20.30
C PHE A 48 6.98 0.63 -20.69
N LYS A 49 8.04 -0.11 -20.98
CA LYS A 49 9.32 0.43 -21.44
C LYS A 49 9.16 1.22 -22.73
N LYS A 50 8.38 0.69 -23.69
CA LYS A 50 8.05 1.40 -24.94
C LYS A 50 7.19 2.63 -24.70
N ALA A 51 6.23 2.57 -23.77
CA ALA A 51 5.28 3.67 -23.52
C ALA A 51 5.93 4.85 -22.82
N VAL A 52 6.74 4.62 -21.78
CA VAL A 52 7.27 5.66 -20.88
C VAL A 52 8.72 5.40 -20.40
N GLY A 53 9.48 4.53 -21.07
CA GLY A 53 10.82 4.15 -20.63
C GLY A 53 11.82 5.30 -20.48
N ASN A 54 11.65 6.40 -21.22
CA ASN A 54 12.52 7.57 -21.14
C ASN A 54 12.16 8.55 -20.00
N GLN A 55 11.04 8.35 -19.29
CA GLN A 55 10.65 9.21 -18.18
C GLN A 55 11.57 8.98 -16.99
N GLU A 56 11.99 10.07 -16.35
CA GLU A 56 12.72 10.00 -15.07
C GLU A 56 11.74 9.67 -13.94
N VAL A 57 12.13 8.73 -13.08
CA VAL A 57 11.35 8.27 -11.93
C VAL A 57 12.18 8.30 -10.67
N GLY A 58 11.55 8.65 -9.55
CA GLY A 58 12.14 8.49 -8.24
C GLY A 58 12.09 7.03 -7.80
N VAL A 59 13.22 6.52 -7.32
CA VAL A 59 13.32 5.16 -6.78
C VAL A 59 13.50 5.20 -5.26
N TYR A 60 12.92 4.22 -4.58
CA TYR A 60 12.84 4.12 -3.13
C TYR A 60 13.31 2.73 -2.69
N ASN A 61 14.24 2.69 -1.74
CA ASN A 61 14.74 1.46 -1.14
C ASN A 61 13.88 1.00 0.05
N ASN A 62 14.30 -0.07 0.70
CA ASN A 62 13.63 -0.65 1.87
C ASN A 62 13.94 0.07 3.19
N VAL A 63 14.85 1.05 3.19
CA VAL A 63 15.21 1.76 4.41
C VAL A 63 13.99 2.52 4.93
N LYS A 64 13.66 2.28 6.18
CA LYS A 64 12.55 2.97 6.85
C LYS A 64 12.90 4.44 7.00
N SER A 65 11.94 5.33 6.70
CA SER A 65 12.14 6.76 6.93
C SER A 65 12.54 7.03 8.38
N ASP A 66 13.60 7.79 8.56
CA ASP A 66 14.07 8.25 9.86
C ASP A 66 13.24 9.42 10.40
N ALA A 67 13.69 10.02 11.51
CA ALA A 67 13.02 11.15 12.15
C ALA A 67 12.98 12.41 11.26
N TYR A 68 13.88 12.52 10.31
CA TYR A 68 14.17 13.75 9.55
C TYR A 68 13.70 13.68 8.10
N THR A 69 13.73 12.49 7.50
CA THR A 69 13.47 12.31 6.07
C THR A 69 11.99 12.11 5.79
N PRO A 70 11.36 12.95 4.93
CA PRO A 70 10.00 12.71 4.51
C PRO A 70 9.87 11.38 3.75
N ILE A 71 8.78 10.64 4.02
CA ILE A 71 8.50 9.33 3.40
C ILE A 71 8.47 9.37 1.86
N ASN A 72 8.18 10.54 1.29
CA ASN A 72 8.07 10.75 -0.15
C ASN A 72 9.34 11.35 -0.78
N LYS A 73 10.46 11.41 -0.05
CA LYS A 73 11.75 11.78 -0.62
C LYS A 73 12.35 10.55 -1.29
N ALA A 74 12.60 10.63 -2.59
CA ALA A 74 13.26 9.55 -3.34
C ALA A 74 14.71 9.38 -2.88
N ASP A 75 15.20 8.14 -2.90
CA ASP A 75 16.58 7.79 -2.60
C ASP A 75 17.50 8.04 -3.81
N GLY A 76 16.93 8.05 -5.02
CA GLY A 76 17.63 8.34 -6.26
C GLY A 76 16.64 8.53 -7.41
N TYR A 77 17.20 8.85 -8.58
CA TYR A 77 16.43 9.02 -9.80
C TYR A 77 17.09 8.26 -10.95
N MET A 78 16.30 7.66 -11.82
CA MET A 78 16.76 6.98 -13.04
C MET A 78 15.67 6.97 -14.10
N LYS A 79 16.00 6.60 -15.34
CA LYS A 79 14.98 6.39 -16.37
C LYS A 79 14.15 5.16 -16.03
N PHE A 80 12.85 5.24 -16.28
CA PHE A 80 11.92 4.14 -16.00
C PHE A 80 12.31 2.84 -16.71
N GLY A 81 12.78 2.93 -17.97
CA GLY A 81 13.26 1.76 -18.71
C GLY A 81 14.48 1.11 -18.09
N GLU A 82 15.45 1.90 -17.61
CA GLU A 82 16.64 1.40 -16.91
C GLU A 82 16.26 0.74 -15.58
N TYR A 83 15.31 1.32 -14.87
CA TYR A 83 14.75 0.73 -13.65
C TYR A 83 14.08 -0.63 -13.93
N LEU A 84 13.27 -0.73 -15.00
CA LEU A 84 12.64 -2.00 -15.38
C LEU A 84 13.66 -3.07 -15.74
N ASP A 85 14.76 -2.70 -16.43
CA ASP A 85 15.84 -3.63 -16.76
C ASP A 85 16.56 -4.10 -15.48
N LEU A 86 16.83 -3.18 -14.56
CA LEU A 86 17.49 -3.47 -13.28
C LEU A 86 16.72 -4.50 -12.46
N ILE A 87 15.42 -4.30 -12.25
CA ILE A 87 14.62 -5.17 -11.39
C ILE A 87 14.31 -6.54 -12.02
N GLN A 88 14.53 -6.71 -13.32
CA GLN A 88 14.39 -8.00 -14.02
C GLN A 88 15.68 -8.84 -13.99
N GLN A 89 16.83 -8.25 -13.72
CA GLN A 89 18.11 -8.96 -13.68
C GLN A 89 18.31 -9.79 -12.40
N GLY A 90 17.52 -9.52 -11.35
CA GLY A 90 17.62 -10.23 -10.08
C GLY A 90 16.94 -9.48 -8.93
N PRO A 91 17.11 -9.94 -7.70
CA PRO A 91 16.57 -9.26 -6.54
C PRO A 91 17.08 -7.81 -6.47
N ALA A 92 16.16 -6.88 -6.30
CA ALA A 92 16.47 -5.45 -6.17
C ALA A 92 15.47 -4.84 -5.18
N GLU A 93 15.98 -4.43 -4.02
CA GLU A 93 15.17 -3.80 -2.97
C GLU A 93 14.77 -2.36 -3.32
N LEU A 94 14.33 -2.15 -4.56
CA LEU A 94 13.93 -0.86 -5.10
C LEU A 94 12.50 -0.92 -5.60
N ARG A 95 11.73 0.11 -5.30
CA ARG A 95 10.38 0.31 -5.81
C ARG A 95 10.18 1.74 -6.31
N ILE A 96 9.15 1.91 -7.15
CA ILE A 96 8.66 3.22 -7.56
C ILE A 96 7.43 3.58 -6.75
N PHE A 97 7.39 4.82 -6.28
CA PHE A 97 6.30 5.40 -5.50
C PHE A 97 5.89 6.76 -6.09
N LEU A 98 4.58 7.02 -6.14
CA LEU A 98 4.00 8.27 -6.65
C LEU A 98 4.27 8.57 -8.12
N PHE A 99 4.65 7.61 -8.94
CA PHE A 99 4.76 7.79 -10.38
C PHE A 99 3.40 7.59 -11.06
N ASN A 100 2.81 8.69 -11.51
CA ASN A 100 1.56 8.62 -12.27
C ASN A 100 1.86 8.36 -13.76
N ILE A 101 2.08 7.10 -14.10
CA ILE A 101 2.37 6.65 -15.47
C ILE A 101 1.28 7.11 -16.48
N PHE A 102 0.03 7.24 -16.04
CA PHE A 102 -1.09 7.60 -16.90
C PHE A 102 -1.08 9.09 -17.34
N GLN A 103 -0.34 9.95 -16.64
CA GLN A 103 -0.08 11.32 -17.10
C GLN A 103 0.90 11.35 -18.28
N HIS A 104 1.86 10.42 -18.31
CA HIS A 104 2.86 10.30 -19.35
C HIS A 104 2.40 9.44 -20.53
N ALA A 105 1.49 8.48 -20.27
CA ALA A 105 0.92 7.58 -21.26
C ALA A 105 -0.61 7.44 -21.08
N PRO A 106 -1.41 8.49 -21.43
CA PRO A 106 -2.87 8.48 -21.23
C PRO A 106 -3.60 7.33 -21.92
N GLN A 107 -3.03 6.79 -23.01
CA GLN A 107 -3.60 5.65 -23.72
C GLN A 107 -3.74 4.38 -22.85
N LEU A 108 -2.92 4.24 -21.81
CA LEU A 108 -3.01 3.11 -20.86
C LEU A 108 -4.36 3.07 -20.11
N THR A 109 -5.06 4.21 -20.01
CA THR A 109 -6.39 4.26 -19.40
C THR A 109 -7.45 3.54 -20.21
N LYS A 110 -7.19 3.21 -21.47
CA LYS A 110 -8.06 2.42 -22.33
C LYS A 110 -7.88 0.90 -22.13
N ASP A 111 -6.86 0.50 -21.41
CA ASP A 111 -6.51 -0.89 -21.21
C ASP A 111 -7.25 -1.52 -20.01
N PHE A 112 -8.03 -0.76 -19.24
CA PHE A 112 -8.84 -1.27 -18.14
C PHE A 112 -10.20 -0.56 -18.07
N THR A 113 -11.14 -1.20 -17.39
CA THR A 113 -12.46 -0.64 -17.14
C THR A 113 -12.62 -0.33 -15.66
N TRP A 114 -13.15 0.85 -15.35
CA TRP A 114 -13.49 1.23 -13.97
C TRP A 114 -14.62 0.32 -13.48
N PRO A 115 -14.44 -0.44 -12.40
CA PRO A 115 -15.48 -1.34 -11.89
C PRO A 115 -16.53 -0.57 -11.06
N ASP A 116 -17.14 0.44 -11.71
CA ASP A 116 -18.13 1.33 -11.10
C ASP A 116 -19.39 0.58 -10.62
N ASP A 117 -19.68 -0.59 -11.14
CA ASP A 117 -20.79 -1.42 -10.68
C ASP A 117 -20.51 -2.03 -9.31
N LEU A 118 -19.26 -2.38 -9.06
CA LEU A 118 -18.80 -2.98 -7.81
C LEU A 118 -18.59 -1.91 -6.72
N LEU A 119 -17.85 -0.86 -7.04
CA LEU A 119 -17.44 0.18 -6.09
C LEU A 119 -17.61 1.57 -6.70
N LYS A 120 -18.27 2.47 -6.00
CA LYS A 120 -18.51 3.86 -6.45
C LYS A 120 -17.52 4.83 -5.84
N GLY A 121 -17.30 5.96 -6.52
CA GLY A 121 -16.51 7.08 -6.00
C GLY A 121 -15.03 7.02 -6.36
N PHE A 122 -14.67 6.34 -7.44
CA PHE A 122 -13.30 6.30 -7.93
C PHE A 122 -12.74 7.68 -8.25
N VAL A 123 -11.50 7.91 -7.84
CA VAL A 123 -10.72 9.09 -8.21
C VAL A 123 -10.08 8.83 -9.58
N LYS A 124 -10.88 8.99 -10.64
CA LYS A 124 -10.51 8.61 -12.02
C LYS A 124 -9.32 9.38 -12.59
N ARG A 125 -8.89 10.45 -11.94
CA ARG A 125 -7.71 11.24 -12.35
C ARG A 125 -6.39 10.61 -11.89
N PHE A 126 -6.42 9.65 -10.96
CA PHE A 126 -5.23 9.09 -10.31
C PHE A 126 -5.29 7.57 -10.18
N PRO A 127 -5.43 6.81 -11.28
CA PRO A 127 -5.04 5.42 -11.23
C PRO A 127 -3.51 5.37 -10.99
N MET A 128 -3.05 4.47 -10.15
CA MET A 128 -1.64 4.42 -9.76
C MET A 128 -1.04 3.09 -10.16
N LEU A 129 0.08 3.13 -10.87
CA LEU A 129 0.92 1.96 -11.12
C LEU A 129 1.99 1.89 -10.03
N PHE A 130 2.14 0.71 -9.44
CA PHE A 130 3.17 0.38 -8.46
C PHE A 130 4.08 -0.68 -9.04
N THR A 131 5.39 -0.44 -9.02
CA THR A 131 6.39 -1.34 -9.55
C THR A 131 7.48 -1.55 -8.51
N GLY A 132 7.91 -2.80 -8.31
CA GLY A 132 8.97 -3.12 -7.36
C GLY A 132 9.79 -4.32 -7.81
N GLY A 133 11.09 -4.30 -7.47
CA GLY A 133 11.98 -5.43 -7.61
C GLY A 133 11.72 -6.48 -6.52
N ALA A 134 12.12 -7.73 -6.78
CA ALA A 134 12.04 -8.80 -5.78
C ALA A 134 12.76 -8.39 -4.48
N GLY A 135 12.11 -8.62 -3.35
CA GLY A 135 12.58 -8.22 -2.02
C GLY A 135 12.23 -6.78 -1.62
N SER A 136 11.72 -5.94 -2.55
CA SER A 136 11.28 -4.59 -2.15
C SER A 136 9.98 -4.62 -1.36
N ILE A 137 9.85 -3.67 -0.43
CA ILE A 137 8.72 -3.60 0.49
C ILE A 137 8.07 -2.22 0.50
N THR A 138 6.78 -2.21 0.84
CA THR A 138 6.08 -1.01 1.30
C THR A 138 5.77 -1.20 2.78
N HIS A 139 6.36 -0.35 3.62
CA HIS A 139 6.20 -0.44 5.08
C HIS A 139 4.75 -0.36 5.52
N MET A 140 4.43 -0.98 6.65
CA MET A 140 3.10 -0.98 7.25
C MET A 140 2.57 0.45 7.42
N HIS A 141 1.47 0.74 6.71
CA HIS A 141 0.80 2.04 6.72
C HIS A 141 -0.69 1.88 6.37
N PHE A 142 -1.45 2.93 6.54
CA PHE A 142 -2.77 3.10 5.94
C PHE A 142 -2.77 4.30 5.00
N ASP A 143 -3.65 4.30 4.00
CA ASP A 143 -3.76 5.43 3.08
C ASP A 143 -4.31 6.68 3.78
N ILE A 144 -3.60 7.81 3.65
CA ILE A 144 -3.87 9.05 4.38
C ILE A 144 -5.26 9.62 4.10
N ASP A 145 -5.77 9.43 2.90
CA ASP A 145 -7.10 9.88 2.45
C ASP A 145 -8.22 8.91 2.84
N LEU A 146 -7.88 7.80 3.51
CA LEU A 146 -8.82 6.75 3.92
C LEU A 146 -9.69 6.25 2.76
N SER A 147 -9.11 6.11 1.57
CA SER A 147 -9.80 5.53 0.41
C SER A 147 -9.98 4.02 0.54
N HIS A 148 -11.01 3.49 -0.11
CA HIS A 148 -11.08 2.08 -0.48
C HIS A 148 -10.19 1.84 -1.69
N ILE A 149 -9.53 0.69 -1.75
CA ILE A 149 -8.60 0.35 -2.83
C ILE A 149 -9.01 -0.93 -3.51
N LEU A 150 -8.99 -0.94 -4.83
CA LEU A 150 -8.90 -2.14 -5.65
C LEU A 150 -7.48 -2.21 -6.21
N HIS A 151 -6.71 -3.19 -5.74
CA HIS A 151 -5.31 -3.39 -6.11
C HIS A 151 -5.17 -4.65 -6.96
N THR A 152 -4.91 -4.48 -8.26
CA THR A 152 -4.79 -5.57 -9.22
C THR A 152 -3.33 -5.85 -9.54
N GLN A 153 -2.89 -7.09 -9.32
CA GLN A 153 -1.54 -7.54 -9.64
C GLN A 153 -1.46 -7.99 -11.10
N PHE A 154 -0.49 -7.47 -11.87
CA PHE A 154 -0.32 -7.81 -13.30
C PHE A 154 0.97 -8.53 -13.60
N ALA A 155 1.98 -8.48 -12.76
CA ALA A 155 3.22 -9.25 -12.93
C ALA A 155 3.89 -9.51 -11.58
N GLY A 156 4.55 -10.65 -11.46
CA GLY A 156 5.18 -11.12 -10.24
C GLY A 156 4.16 -11.44 -9.13
N ARG A 157 4.64 -12.03 -8.03
CA ARG A 157 3.84 -12.31 -6.84
C ARG A 157 4.09 -11.26 -5.78
N LYS A 158 3.04 -10.91 -5.07
CA LYS A 158 3.10 -9.92 -3.99
C LYS A 158 2.44 -10.46 -2.73
N ARG A 159 3.17 -10.47 -1.63
CA ARG A 159 2.61 -10.75 -0.30
C ARG A 159 2.04 -9.49 0.31
N VAL A 160 0.85 -9.59 0.87
CA VAL A 160 0.17 -8.47 1.53
C VAL A 160 -0.28 -8.89 2.92
N LEU A 161 0.11 -8.10 3.93
CA LEU A 161 -0.43 -8.18 5.28
C LEU A 161 -1.42 -7.05 5.47
N LEU A 162 -2.59 -7.35 6.04
CA LEU A 162 -3.69 -6.40 6.21
C LEU A 162 -4.19 -6.43 7.65
N PHE A 163 -4.43 -5.25 8.24
CA PHE A 163 -5.04 -5.16 9.56
C PHE A 163 -6.15 -4.11 9.56
N PRO A 164 -7.27 -4.36 10.27
CA PRO A 164 -8.29 -3.34 10.48
C PRO A 164 -7.71 -2.07 11.13
N TYR A 165 -8.35 -0.93 10.88
CA TYR A 165 -7.89 0.36 11.43
C TYR A 165 -7.79 0.34 12.96
N GLU A 166 -8.66 -0.41 13.60
CA GLU A 166 -8.77 -0.56 15.05
C GLU A 166 -7.51 -1.19 15.68
N GLU A 167 -6.75 -1.97 14.92
CA GLU A 167 -5.49 -2.58 15.35
C GLU A 167 -4.31 -1.59 15.48
N GLN A 168 -4.51 -0.32 15.15
CA GLN A 168 -3.48 0.72 15.09
C GLN A 168 -2.58 0.81 16.34
N HIS A 169 -3.12 0.53 17.53
CA HIS A 169 -2.35 0.60 18.77
C HIS A 169 -1.41 -0.58 18.91
N LYS A 170 -1.87 -1.79 18.56
CA LYS A 170 -1.03 -2.99 18.53
C LYS A 170 0.05 -2.93 17.44
N LEU A 171 -0.21 -2.16 16.39
CA LEU A 171 0.74 -1.88 15.31
C LEU A 171 1.68 -0.70 15.63
N TYR A 172 1.63 -0.14 16.83
CA TYR A 172 2.46 1.00 17.24
C TYR A 172 2.42 2.14 16.22
N ARG A 173 1.20 2.60 15.90
CA ARG A 173 1.02 3.74 14.98
C ARG A 173 1.83 4.92 15.44
N LYS A 174 2.58 5.54 14.53
CA LYS A 174 3.21 6.84 14.77
C LYS A 174 2.13 7.92 14.85
N PRO A 175 1.96 8.63 16.00
CA PRO A 175 1.02 9.75 16.08
C PRO A 175 1.30 10.79 14.99
N PHE A 176 0.24 11.37 14.44
CA PHE A 176 0.30 12.32 13.32
C PHE A 176 0.90 11.78 12.02
N GLU A 177 1.10 10.47 11.91
CA GLU A 177 1.54 9.80 10.68
C GLU A 177 0.61 8.64 10.33
N VAL A 178 0.79 8.14 9.12
CA VAL A 178 0.10 6.95 8.61
C VAL A 178 0.92 5.67 8.80
N LEU A 179 2.12 5.76 9.38
CA LEU A 179 3.10 4.68 9.49
C LEU A 179 3.08 4.02 10.86
N SER A 180 3.53 2.77 10.89
CA SER A 180 3.87 2.01 12.09
C SER A 180 5.34 2.21 12.48
N PHE A 181 5.66 2.08 13.78
CA PHE A 181 7.04 1.92 14.26
C PHE A 181 7.61 0.52 13.98
N VAL A 182 6.75 -0.48 13.83
CA VAL A 182 7.15 -1.86 13.60
C VAL A 182 7.69 -2.04 12.18
N ASN A 183 8.78 -2.78 12.04
CA ASN A 183 9.28 -3.19 10.73
C ASN A 183 8.78 -4.61 10.40
N PHE A 184 7.77 -4.70 9.56
CA PHE A 184 7.18 -5.96 9.12
C PHE A 184 7.99 -6.69 8.03
N ALA A 185 9.00 -6.05 7.45
CA ALA A 185 9.85 -6.67 6.43
C ALA A 185 10.53 -7.96 6.90
N ASN A 186 10.79 -8.03 8.19
CA ASN A 186 11.46 -9.18 8.79
C ASN A 186 10.50 -10.29 9.24
N TYR A 187 9.19 -10.15 8.97
CA TYR A 187 8.20 -11.10 9.46
C TYR A 187 8.36 -12.51 8.86
N ALA A 188 8.84 -12.63 7.62
CA ALA A 188 9.09 -13.91 6.98
C ALA A 188 10.39 -14.60 7.48
N ASP A 189 11.29 -13.87 8.14
CA ASP A 189 12.53 -14.38 8.73
C ASP A 189 12.33 -14.65 10.23
N PRO A 190 12.25 -15.91 10.68
CA PRO A 190 11.95 -16.24 12.08
C PRO A 190 12.92 -15.61 13.09
N GLY A 191 14.18 -15.42 12.70
CA GLY A 191 15.20 -14.79 13.54
C GLY A 191 14.95 -13.30 13.74
N LYS A 192 14.64 -12.59 12.68
CA LYS A 192 14.37 -11.15 12.70
C LYS A 192 13.00 -10.82 13.27
N THR A 193 11.99 -11.64 13.00
CA THR A 193 10.64 -11.48 13.56
C THR A 193 10.66 -11.55 15.09
N LYS A 194 11.45 -12.46 15.67
CA LYS A 194 11.59 -12.52 17.13
C LYS A 194 12.14 -11.23 17.73
N LEU A 195 13.06 -10.55 17.04
CA LEU A 195 13.61 -9.27 17.50
C LEU A 195 12.55 -8.17 17.50
N ASP A 196 11.71 -8.09 16.47
CA ASP A 196 10.64 -7.09 16.41
C ASP A 196 9.53 -7.35 17.43
N ILE A 197 9.15 -8.59 17.67
CA ILE A 197 8.15 -8.94 18.71
C ILE A 197 8.68 -8.62 20.11
N LEU A 198 9.95 -8.87 20.40
CA LEU A 198 10.53 -8.49 21.69
C LEU A 198 10.51 -6.99 21.91
N LYS A 199 10.74 -6.20 20.87
CA LYS A 199 10.69 -4.75 20.94
C LYS A 199 9.26 -4.19 20.93
N PHE A 200 8.33 -4.88 20.26
CA PHE A 200 6.96 -4.46 20.04
C PHE A 200 5.97 -5.58 20.44
N PRO A 201 5.88 -5.93 21.74
CA PRO A 201 5.12 -7.11 22.18
C PRO A 201 3.63 -7.08 21.85
N ALA A 202 2.99 -5.90 21.76
CA ALA A 202 1.57 -5.82 21.43
C ALA A 202 1.24 -6.36 20.02
N VAL A 203 2.22 -6.39 19.10
CA VAL A 203 2.05 -6.97 17.75
C VAL A 203 1.68 -8.45 17.80
N GLU A 204 2.11 -9.18 18.82
CA GLU A 204 1.78 -10.59 18.97
C GLU A 204 0.26 -10.85 19.04
N ASN A 205 -0.47 -9.89 19.58
CA ASN A 205 -1.93 -9.94 19.74
C ASN A 205 -2.68 -9.25 18.59
N ALA A 206 -1.99 -8.73 17.56
CA ALA A 206 -2.64 -8.11 16.43
C ALA A 206 -3.36 -9.15 15.57
N GLN A 207 -4.60 -8.83 15.16
CA GLN A 207 -5.45 -9.67 14.32
C GLN A 207 -5.55 -9.08 12.93
N GLY A 208 -5.27 -9.89 11.92
CA GLY A 208 -5.23 -9.40 10.55
C GLY A 208 -5.39 -10.51 9.51
N TYR A 209 -5.03 -10.16 8.30
CA TYR A 209 -5.13 -11.04 7.14
C TYR A 209 -3.81 -11.10 6.39
N GLU A 210 -3.60 -12.21 5.70
CA GLU A 210 -2.47 -12.40 4.80
C GLU A 210 -2.96 -12.94 3.47
N VAL A 211 -2.33 -12.50 2.39
CA VAL A 211 -2.57 -13.02 1.05
C VAL A 211 -1.33 -12.90 0.18
N ILE A 212 -1.15 -13.83 -0.74
CA ILE A 212 -0.23 -13.73 -1.87
C ILE A 212 -1.08 -13.48 -3.11
N LEU A 213 -0.79 -12.38 -3.79
CA LEU A 213 -1.45 -12.00 -5.04
C LEU A 213 -0.64 -12.48 -6.22
N ASP A 214 -1.30 -13.20 -7.10
CA ASP A 214 -0.79 -13.65 -8.41
C ASP A 214 -1.31 -12.76 -9.54
N HIS A 215 -0.84 -13.03 -10.77
CA HIS A 215 -1.29 -12.31 -11.96
C HIS A 215 -2.83 -12.34 -12.11
N GLY A 216 -3.43 -11.17 -12.25
CA GLY A 216 -4.87 -10.96 -12.41
C GLY A 216 -5.66 -10.83 -11.11
N ASP A 217 -5.07 -11.16 -9.97
CA ASP A 217 -5.73 -11.03 -8.68
C ASP A 217 -6.02 -9.57 -8.36
N THR A 218 -7.26 -9.29 -7.99
CA THR A 218 -7.67 -7.96 -7.53
C THR A 218 -8.05 -8.02 -6.05
N LEU A 219 -7.25 -7.39 -5.23
CA LEU A 219 -7.49 -7.25 -3.79
C LEU A 219 -8.33 -6.00 -3.50
N PHE A 220 -9.47 -6.19 -2.88
CA PHE A 220 -10.22 -5.11 -2.24
C PHE A 220 -9.65 -4.88 -0.83
N MET A 221 -9.19 -3.66 -0.57
CA MET A 221 -8.78 -3.18 0.75
C MET A 221 -9.78 -2.13 1.23
N PRO A 222 -10.49 -2.38 2.34
CA PRO A 222 -11.39 -1.38 2.92
C PRO A 222 -10.64 -0.12 3.34
N ALA A 223 -11.36 1.00 3.39
CA ALA A 223 -10.82 2.28 3.82
C ALA A 223 -10.20 2.20 5.22
N GLY A 224 -9.00 2.76 5.36
CA GLY A 224 -8.28 2.82 6.63
C GLY A 224 -7.55 1.54 7.02
N TYR A 225 -7.62 0.48 6.21
CA TYR A 225 -6.86 -0.73 6.48
C TYR A 225 -5.36 -0.47 6.47
N TRP A 226 -4.69 -0.92 7.51
CA TRP A 226 -3.24 -1.02 7.54
C TRP A 226 -2.79 -2.09 6.58
N HIS A 227 -1.77 -1.79 5.79
CA HIS A 227 -1.22 -2.75 4.86
C HIS A 227 0.29 -2.64 4.74
N HIS A 228 0.92 -3.82 4.61
CA HIS A 228 2.32 -4.01 4.29
C HIS A 228 2.39 -4.84 3.02
N MET A 229 3.23 -4.46 2.08
CA MET A 229 3.38 -5.18 0.82
C MET A 229 4.83 -5.55 0.60
N GLU A 230 5.07 -6.78 0.17
CA GLU A 230 6.37 -7.36 -0.14
C GLU A 230 6.32 -7.95 -1.54
N TYR A 231 7.24 -7.55 -2.39
CA TYR A 231 7.41 -8.12 -3.72
C TYR A 231 8.21 -9.42 -3.59
N ILE A 232 7.54 -10.57 -3.72
CA ILE A 232 8.19 -11.89 -3.75
C ILE A 232 9.01 -12.01 -5.03
N ASP A 233 8.40 -11.64 -6.14
CA ASP A 233 9.04 -11.52 -7.45
C ASP A 233 8.99 -10.07 -7.91
N SER A 234 9.90 -9.66 -8.78
CA SER A 234 9.81 -8.36 -9.46
C SER A 234 8.48 -8.27 -10.19
N GLY A 235 7.76 -7.15 -9.98
CA GLY A 235 6.40 -7.08 -10.46
C GLY A 235 5.81 -5.69 -10.51
N PHE A 236 4.59 -5.62 -11.03
CA PHE A 236 3.80 -4.40 -11.04
C PHE A 236 2.32 -4.67 -10.81
N ALA A 237 1.66 -3.68 -10.25
CA ALA A 237 0.24 -3.69 -9.93
C ALA A 237 -0.38 -2.32 -10.15
N MET A 238 -1.68 -2.28 -10.37
CA MET A 238 -2.45 -1.04 -10.45
C MET A 238 -3.40 -0.92 -9.26
N SER A 239 -3.46 0.27 -8.66
CA SER A 239 -4.46 0.59 -7.64
C SER A 239 -5.47 1.61 -8.16
N LEU A 240 -6.73 1.29 -8.00
CA LEU A 240 -7.87 2.16 -8.22
C LEU A 240 -8.43 2.59 -6.87
N ARG A 241 -8.42 3.89 -6.60
CA ARG A 241 -8.84 4.47 -5.31
C ARG A 241 -10.27 4.98 -5.38
N ALA A 242 -11.08 4.63 -4.40
CA ALA A 242 -12.44 5.13 -4.25
C ALA A 242 -12.61 5.83 -2.89
N LEU A 243 -13.01 7.10 -2.93
CA LEU A 243 -13.22 7.88 -1.71
C LEU A 243 -14.38 7.32 -0.88
N GLN A 244 -14.24 7.41 0.43
CA GLN A 244 -15.34 7.08 1.34
C GLN A 244 -16.57 7.90 1.04
N ARG A 245 -17.75 7.28 1.14
CA ARG A 245 -19.04 7.95 0.89
C ARG A 245 -19.56 8.70 2.13
N SER A 246 -19.18 8.26 3.33
CA SER A 246 -19.59 8.91 4.57
C SER A 246 -18.99 10.30 4.72
N VAL A 247 -19.77 11.24 5.24
CA VAL A 247 -19.31 12.61 5.53
C VAL A 247 -18.17 12.59 6.55
N SER A 248 -18.31 11.79 7.61
CA SER A 248 -17.29 11.63 8.63
C SER A 248 -15.96 11.10 8.08
N GLY A 249 -16.02 10.09 7.20
CA GLY A 249 -14.80 9.55 6.56
C GLY A 249 -14.12 10.57 5.65
N LYS A 250 -14.88 11.37 4.89
CA LYS A 250 -14.32 12.44 4.07
C LYS A 250 -13.67 13.54 4.93
N LEU A 251 -14.31 13.94 6.02
CA LEU A 251 -13.76 14.94 6.95
C LEU A 251 -12.48 14.42 7.63
N GLN A 252 -12.46 13.16 8.03
CA GLN A 252 -11.26 12.55 8.62
C GLN A 252 -10.13 12.44 7.59
N GLY A 253 -10.40 12.04 6.36
CA GLY A 253 -9.42 12.03 5.28
C GLY A 253 -8.86 13.42 4.99
N ALA A 254 -9.72 14.45 4.93
CA ALA A 254 -9.32 15.85 4.78
C ALA A 254 -8.47 16.33 5.97
N TRP A 255 -8.86 16.00 7.20
CA TRP A 255 -8.05 16.29 8.39
C TRP A 255 -6.67 15.64 8.32
N ASN A 256 -6.59 14.37 7.93
CA ASN A 256 -5.31 13.68 7.78
C ASN A 256 -4.40 14.37 6.75
N LEU A 257 -4.97 14.76 5.60
CA LEU A 257 -4.22 15.41 4.51
C LEU A 257 -3.75 16.83 4.86
N PHE A 258 -4.63 17.63 5.44
CA PHE A 258 -4.40 19.08 5.62
C PHE A 258 -4.04 19.47 7.05
N GLY A 259 -4.57 18.78 8.07
CA GLY A 259 -4.26 19.02 9.48
C GLY A 259 -3.06 18.20 9.96
N MET A 260 -3.27 16.90 10.08
CA MET A 260 -2.29 15.97 10.66
C MET A 260 -0.92 16.04 9.98
N ARG A 261 -0.90 15.96 8.63
CA ARG A 261 0.34 16.00 7.84
C ARG A 261 1.11 17.31 8.01
N ASN A 262 0.42 18.45 8.01
CA ASN A 262 1.08 19.75 8.13
C ASN A 262 1.64 19.97 9.54
N ILE A 263 0.94 19.52 10.58
CA ILE A 263 1.44 19.53 11.96
C ILE A 263 2.71 18.68 12.05
N ASP A 264 2.67 17.43 11.56
CA ASP A 264 3.84 16.54 11.59
C ASP A 264 5.04 17.13 10.84
N THR A 265 4.80 17.71 9.65
CA THR A 265 5.84 18.37 8.83
C THR A 265 6.46 19.55 9.56
N LEU A 266 5.64 20.39 10.18
CA LEU A 266 6.11 21.54 10.96
C LEU A 266 6.94 21.09 12.15
N MET A 267 6.45 20.13 12.93
CA MET A 267 7.14 19.63 14.12
C MET A 267 8.45 18.92 13.78
N LYS A 268 8.50 18.14 12.72
CA LYS A 268 9.74 17.53 12.20
C LYS A 268 10.78 18.57 11.79
N LYS A 269 10.35 19.72 11.28
CA LYS A 269 11.25 20.81 10.89
C LYS A 269 11.78 21.60 12.06
N THR A 270 10.95 21.82 13.10
CA THR A 270 11.30 22.70 14.24
C THR A 270 11.91 21.96 15.42
N PHE A 271 11.44 20.76 15.74
CA PHE A 271 11.83 19.99 16.93
C PHE A 271 11.94 18.48 16.58
N PRO A 272 12.78 18.07 15.63
CA PRO A 272 12.74 16.72 15.05
C PRO A 272 12.95 15.59 16.07
N GLU A 273 13.99 15.68 16.92
CA GLU A 273 14.29 14.65 17.90
C GLU A 273 13.24 14.54 18.99
N TRP A 274 12.88 15.67 19.59
CA TRP A 274 11.84 15.72 20.61
C TRP A 274 10.50 15.19 20.07
N TRP A 275 10.15 15.57 18.84
CA TRP A 275 8.91 15.13 18.22
C TRP A 275 8.91 13.62 17.94
N TYR A 276 10.05 13.09 17.49
CA TYR A 276 10.21 11.66 17.26
C TYR A 276 10.06 10.85 18.55
N GLU A 277 10.77 11.24 19.62
CA GLU A 277 10.68 10.54 20.92
C GLU A 277 9.28 10.67 21.53
N THR A 278 8.67 11.85 21.49
CA THR A 278 7.30 12.06 21.96
C THR A 278 6.30 11.14 21.23
N LYS A 279 6.43 11.01 19.91
CA LYS A 279 5.57 10.08 19.14
C LYS A 279 5.81 8.64 19.53
N ARG A 280 7.07 8.27 19.76
CA ARG A 280 7.44 6.92 20.16
C ARG A 280 6.85 6.59 21.54
N GLU A 281 7.06 7.42 22.53
CA GLU A 281 6.47 7.25 23.88
C GLU A 281 4.95 7.07 23.81
N LYS A 282 4.25 7.96 23.11
CA LYS A 282 2.79 7.88 22.96
C LYS A 282 2.33 6.60 22.23
N ALA A 283 3.08 6.12 21.26
CA ALA A 283 2.75 4.87 20.57
C ALA A 283 2.89 3.66 21.52
N PHE A 284 3.95 3.62 22.35
CA PHE A 284 4.17 2.57 23.35
C PHE A 284 3.14 2.62 24.49
N GLU A 285 2.82 3.81 24.98
CA GLU A 285 1.74 3.99 25.97
C GLU A 285 0.38 3.50 25.43
N ALA A 286 0.05 3.85 24.20
CA ALA A 286 -1.20 3.42 23.57
C ALA A 286 -1.28 1.90 23.38
N ALA A 287 -0.15 1.25 23.07
CA ALA A 287 -0.05 -0.19 22.96
C ALA A 287 -0.16 -0.92 24.30
N ALA A 288 0.34 -0.31 25.39
CA ALA A 288 0.32 -0.89 26.74
C ALA A 288 -1.06 -0.83 27.43
N ARG A 289 -1.95 0.10 27.01
CA ARG A 289 -3.28 0.30 27.61
C ARG A 289 -4.34 -0.71 27.13
N ARG A 290 -4.03 -1.60 26.23
CA ARG A 290 -4.92 -2.56 25.58
C ARG A 290 -4.29 -3.94 25.47
#